data_e84fd31cc184f55b78525c31e4cf87bc
#
_entry.id   e84fd31cc184f55b78525c31e4cf87bc
#
_cell.length_a   1.000
_cell.length_b   1.000
_cell.length_c   1.000
_cell.angle_alpha   90.00
_cell.angle_beta   90.00
_cell.angle_gamma   90.00
#
_symmetry.space_group_name_H-M   'P 1'
#
loop_
_entity.id
_entity.type
_entity.pdbx_description
1 polymer ?
#
loop_
_entity_poly.entity_id
_entity_poly.type
_entity_poly.pdbx_seq_one_letter_code
_entity_poly.pdbx_strand_id
1 'polypeptide(L)'
;MKPFDVLCKDNFLDSKELKAIWYEIEQFYNEGLFKRDKIHHGAAELDGKALASKRGFFPINYRHFEHIQAEKACQKLYDGVTVEFSKLGFGNYPVLYTNTHNLLYSLYVNGDEYKTHRDICHATCLIWLCKEPKKFEGGNIYFKELDRTIEFKNNRMVMFPGWALHQVTQVVMDEDEEDINGRFCISISMWQQETK
;
A
#
# COMPACT_ATOMS: atom_id res chain seq x y z
N MET A 1 -25.85 7.84 6.47
CA MET A 1 -24.75 8.40 5.64
C MET A 1 -23.50 7.60 5.95
N LYS A 2 -22.79 7.10 4.96
CA LYS A 2 -21.51 6.39 5.19
C LYS A 2 -20.48 7.38 5.76
N PRO A 3 -19.66 6.98 6.76
CA PRO A 3 -18.69 7.89 7.37
C PRO A 3 -17.57 8.28 6.40
N PHE A 4 -17.25 7.42 5.44
CA PHE A 4 -16.27 7.61 4.36
C PHE A 4 -16.59 6.68 3.19
N ASP A 5 -15.90 6.85 2.08
CA ASP A 5 -15.85 5.86 0.99
C ASP A 5 -14.39 5.64 0.52
N VAL A 6 -14.19 4.58 -0.24
CA VAL A 6 -12.89 4.16 -0.76
C VAL A 6 -12.80 4.50 -2.23
N LEU A 7 -11.74 5.19 -2.64
CA LEU A 7 -11.43 5.44 -4.04
C LEU A 7 -10.61 4.30 -4.61
N CYS A 8 -11.09 3.71 -5.71
CA CYS A 8 -10.36 2.69 -6.46
C CYS A 8 -10.14 3.15 -7.89
N LYS A 9 -8.90 3.03 -8.39
CA LYS A 9 -8.57 3.29 -9.79
C LYS A 9 -7.78 2.11 -10.36
N ASP A 10 -8.36 1.44 -11.35
CA ASP A 10 -7.67 0.40 -12.11
C ASP A 10 -6.75 1.03 -13.16
N ASN A 11 -5.67 0.31 -13.50
CA ASN A 11 -4.66 0.77 -14.44
C ASN A 11 -4.11 2.16 -14.06
N PHE A 12 -3.83 2.35 -12.77
CA PHE A 12 -3.42 3.63 -12.21
C PHE A 12 -2.08 4.12 -12.78
N LEU A 13 -1.12 3.21 -12.93
CA LEU A 13 0.16 3.47 -13.59
C LEU A 13 0.00 3.20 -15.09
N ASP A 14 0.49 4.09 -15.91
CA ASP A 14 0.61 3.80 -17.32
C ASP A 14 1.66 2.70 -17.60
N SER A 15 1.76 2.23 -18.84
CA SER A 15 2.64 1.11 -19.19
C SER A 15 4.12 1.42 -18.96
N LYS A 16 4.55 2.68 -19.10
CA LYS A 16 5.92 3.12 -18.89
C LYS A 16 6.25 3.19 -17.39
N GLU A 17 5.35 3.76 -16.61
CA GLU A 17 5.45 3.83 -15.15
C GLU A 17 5.45 2.45 -14.51
N LEU A 18 4.52 1.58 -14.94
CA LEU A 18 4.41 0.22 -14.45
C LEU A 18 5.71 -0.57 -14.70
N LYS A 19 6.27 -0.44 -15.90
CA LYS A 19 7.55 -1.07 -16.24
C LYS A 19 8.70 -0.55 -15.38
N ALA A 20 8.76 0.76 -15.16
CA ALA A 20 9.81 1.39 -14.35
C ALA A 20 9.73 0.96 -12.88
N ILE A 21 8.51 0.90 -12.31
CA ILE A 21 8.29 0.44 -10.93
C ILE A 21 8.60 -1.05 -10.80
N TRP A 22 8.27 -1.89 -11.79
CA TRP A 22 8.63 -3.31 -11.77
C TRP A 22 10.15 -3.51 -11.80
N TYR A 23 10.86 -2.77 -12.65
CA TYR A 23 12.32 -2.80 -12.67
C TYR A 23 12.90 -2.45 -11.28
N GLU A 24 12.37 -1.41 -10.63
CA GLU A 24 12.77 -1.00 -9.30
C GLU A 24 12.47 -2.09 -8.24
N ILE A 25 11.29 -2.68 -8.26
CA ILE A 25 10.89 -3.76 -7.34
C ILE A 25 11.83 -4.97 -7.50
N GLU A 26 12.17 -5.36 -8.72
CA GLU A 26 13.09 -6.46 -8.99
C GLU A 26 14.51 -6.19 -8.47
N GLN A 27 15.00 -4.94 -8.60
CA GLN A 27 16.28 -4.56 -7.98
C GLN A 27 16.22 -4.71 -6.47
N PHE A 28 15.21 -4.14 -5.81
CA PHE A 28 15.03 -4.24 -4.36
C PHE A 28 14.86 -5.68 -3.87
N TYR A 29 14.18 -6.51 -4.64
CA TYR A 29 14.02 -7.92 -4.33
C TYR A 29 15.36 -8.67 -4.41
N ASN A 30 16.12 -8.47 -5.48
CA ASN A 30 17.43 -9.10 -5.68
C ASN A 30 18.48 -8.64 -4.66
N GLU A 31 18.37 -7.41 -4.16
CA GLU A 31 19.20 -6.89 -3.06
C GLU A 31 18.78 -7.40 -1.68
N GLY A 32 17.68 -8.17 -1.59
CA GLY A 32 17.19 -8.76 -0.34
C GLY A 32 16.62 -7.73 0.64
N LEU A 33 16.04 -6.62 0.14
CA LEU A 33 15.53 -5.54 0.99
C LEU A 33 14.20 -5.88 1.66
N PHE A 34 13.41 -6.77 1.10
CA PHE A 34 12.14 -7.20 1.68
C PHE A 34 12.36 -8.11 2.90
N LYS A 35 12.26 -7.57 4.10
CA LYS A 35 12.52 -8.27 5.36
C LYS A 35 11.29 -8.35 6.25
N ARG A 36 11.25 -9.39 7.13
CA ARG A 36 10.16 -9.62 8.08
C ARG A 36 10.37 -8.96 9.44
N ASP A 37 11.52 -8.34 9.67
CA ASP A 37 11.82 -7.74 10.96
C ASP A 37 11.01 -6.47 11.22
N LYS A 38 10.85 -6.16 12.51
CA LYS A 38 10.01 -5.08 13.02
C LYS A 38 10.36 -3.70 12.46
N ILE A 39 11.63 -3.45 12.17
CA ILE A 39 12.13 -2.15 11.69
C ILE A 39 11.73 -1.92 10.22
N HIS A 40 11.66 -2.99 9.44
CA HIS A 40 11.50 -2.91 7.99
C HIS A 40 10.06 -3.09 7.49
N HIS A 41 9.22 -3.90 8.17
CA HIS A 41 7.89 -4.21 7.63
C HIS A 41 6.79 -3.19 7.93
N GLY A 42 7.04 -2.21 8.82
CA GLY A 42 6.09 -1.11 9.11
C GLY A 42 4.69 -1.56 9.55
N ALA A 43 4.58 -2.68 10.25
CA ALA A 43 3.29 -3.20 10.71
C ALA A 43 2.85 -2.52 12.02
N ALA A 44 1.54 -2.30 12.16
CA ALA A 44 0.92 -1.99 13.43
C ALA A 44 1.12 -3.14 14.43
N GLU A 45 1.11 -2.83 15.72
CA GLU A 45 1.30 -3.79 16.80
C GLU A 45 0.14 -3.77 17.78
N LEU A 46 -0.14 -4.94 18.36
CA LEU A 46 -1.04 -5.11 19.48
C LEU A 46 -0.34 -5.97 20.53
N ASP A 47 -0.25 -5.49 21.77
CA ASP A 47 0.42 -6.18 22.89
C ASP A 47 1.86 -6.65 22.53
N GLY A 48 2.60 -5.80 21.80
CA GLY A 48 3.98 -6.06 21.39
C GLY A 48 4.14 -7.09 20.26
N LYS A 49 3.03 -7.53 19.65
CA LYS A 49 3.03 -8.44 18.51
C LYS A 49 2.64 -7.71 17.23
N ALA A 50 3.42 -7.88 16.17
CA ALA A 50 3.08 -7.36 14.87
C ALA A 50 1.74 -7.96 14.38
N LEU A 51 0.88 -7.11 13.83
CA LEU A 51 -0.40 -7.50 13.25
C LEU A 51 -0.27 -8.01 11.81
N ALA A 52 0.90 -7.83 11.19
CA ALA A 52 1.21 -8.33 9.84
C ALA A 52 2.34 -9.35 9.88
N SER A 53 2.28 -10.32 8.97
CA SER A 53 3.35 -11.29 8.70
C SER A 53 4.14 -10.98 7.41
N LYS A 54 3.81 -9.90 6.72
CA LYS A 54 4.44 -9.44 5.47
C LYS A 54 5.93 -9.14 5.61
N ARG A 55 6.62 -9.07 4.48
CA ARG A 55 7.96 -8.47 4.34
C ARG A 55 7.81 -7.02 3.89
N GLY A 56 8.77 -6.16 4.20
CA GLY A 56 8.74 -4.79 3.72
C GLY A 56 10.01 -4.01 4.00
N PHE A 57 10.07 -2.80 3.47
CA PHE A 57 11.10 -1.83 3.78
C PHE A 57 10.65 -0.41 3.44
N PHE A 58 11.24 0.56 4.14
CA PHE A 58 11.06 1.99 3.86
C PHE A 58 12.22 2.47 2.99
N PRO A 59 11.98 2.91 1.74
CA PRO A 59 13.05 3.31 0.83
C PRO A 59 13.87 4.50 1.33
N ILE A 60 13.30 5.38 2.16
CA ILE A 60 14.02 6.51 2.78
C ILE A 60 15.27 6.07 3.59
N ASN A 61 15.32 4.82 4.02
CA ASN A 61 16.44 4.25 4.76
C ASN A 61 17.59 3.77 3.84
N TYR A 62 17.44 3.91 2.51
CA TYR A 62 18.39 3.42 1.53
C TYR A 62 18.97 4.56 0.69
N ARG A 63 20.18 4.35 0.18
CA ARG A 63 20.85 5.32 -0.72
C ARG A 63 20.04 5.48 -2.00
N HIS A 64 20.02 6.69 -2.54
CA HIS A 64 19.34 7.05 -3.80
C HIS A 64 17.81 7.00 -3.74
N PHE A 65 17.22 7.14 -2.56
CA PHE A 65 15.77 7.14 -2.42
C PHE A 65 15.10 8.27 -3.24
N GLU A 66 15.79 9.39 -3.48
CA GLU A 66 15.30 10.52 -4.28
C GLU A 66 15.02 10.19 -5.76
N HIS A 67 15.49 9.04 -6.23
CA HIS A 67 15.27 8.56 -7.60
C HIS A 67 14.20 7.47 -7.68
N ILE A 68 13.50 7.17 -6.59
CA ILE A 68 12.50 6.11 -6.53
C ILE A 68 11.33 6.43 -7.47
N GLN A 69 10.95 5.45 -8.31
CA GLN A 69 9.89 5.62 -9.30
C GLN A 69 8.51 5.82 -8.65
N ALA A 70 8.28 5.26 -7.47
CA ALA A 70 7.05 5.46 -6.73
C ALA A 70 6.80 6.93 -6.33
N GLU A 71 7.84 7.76 -6.18
CA GLU A 71 7.67 9.21 -5.93
C GLU A 71 6.91 9.91 -7.06
N LYS A 72 7.09 9.47 -8.30
CA LYS A 72 6.30 10.00 -9.43
C LYS A 72 4.83 9.64 -9.33
N ALA A 73 4.53 8.44 -8.80
CA ALA A 73 3.14 8.05 -8.53
C ALA A 73 2.54 8.87 -7.38
N CYS A 74 3.35 9.23 -6.36
CA CYS A 74 2.93 10.14 -5.30
C CYS A 74 2.55 11.51 -5.84
N GLN A 75 3.30 12.06 -6.80
CA GLN A 75 2.97 13.34 -7.42
C GLN A 75 1.56 13.32 -8.06
N LYS A 76 1.20 12.24 -8.76
CA LYS A 76 -0.16 12.08 -9.31
C LYS A 76 -1.26 12.15 -8.25
N LEU A 77 -0.99 11.67 -7.03
CA LEU A 77 -1.98 11.75 -5.95
C LEU A 77 -2.27 13.21 -5.60
N TYR A 78 -1.24 14.04 -5.47
CA TYR A 78 -1.40 15.46 -5.16
C TYR A 78 -1.97 16.26 -6.35
N ASP A 79 -1.72 15.84 -7.60
CA ASP A 79 -2.17 16.52 -8.83
C ASP A 79 -3.68 16.39 -9.12
N GLY A 80 -4.45 15.74 -8.22
CA GLY A 80 -5.91 15.69 -8.39
C GLY A 80 -6.62 14.52 -7.74
N VAL A 81 -5.93 13.40 -7.49
CA VAL A 81 -6.55 12.22 -6.87
C VAL A 81 -7.04 12.53 -5.45
N THR A 82 -6.28 13.30 -4.67
CA THR A 82 -6.67 13.77 -3.33
C THR A 82 -7.95 14.60 -3.37
N VAL A 83 -8.12 15.46 -4.37
CA VAL A 83 -9.35 16.27 -4.56
C VAL A 83 -10.54 15.38 -4.93
N GLU A 84 -10.35 14.37 -5.78
CA GLU A 84 -11.39 13.41 -6.11
C GLU A 84 -11.80 12.60 -4.88
N PHE A 85 -10.82 12.09 -4.13
CA PHE A 85 -11.03 11.33 -2.91
C PHE A 85 -11.77 12.12 -1.84
N SER A 86 -11.44 13.39 -1.64
CA SER A 86 -12.07 14.27 -0.63
C SER A 86 -13.58 14.43 -0.85
N LYS A 87 -14.07 14.30 -2.08
CA LYS A 87 -15.49 14.45 -2.45
C LYS A 87 -16.34 13.24 -2.15
N LEU A 88 -15.74 12.10 -1.82
CA LEU A 88 -16.47 10.84 -1.59
C LEU A 88 -17.18 10.78 -0.24
N GLY A 89 -16.78 11.63 0.72
CA GLY A 89 -17.42 11.67 2.03
C GLY A 89 -16.72 12.59 3.00
N PHE A 90 -17.41 12.95 4.09
CA PHE A 90 -16.84 13.84 5.10
C PHE A 90 -15.54 13.30 5.72
N GLY A 91 -15.47 11.99 5.98
CA GLY A 91 -14.29 11.35 6.53
C GLY A 91 -13.07 11.30 5.59
N ASN A 92 -13.27 11.62 4.29
CA ASN A 92 -12.20 11.69 3.29
C ASN A 92 -11.58 13.08 3.21
N TYR A 93 -12.28 14.12 3.68
CA TYR A 93 -11.89 15.51 3.54
C TYR A 93 -10.51 15.87 4.13
N PRO A 94 -10.05 15.28 5.25
CA PRO A 94 -8.73 15.60 5.84
C PRO A 94 -7.53 15.40 4.90
N VAL A 95 -7.67 14.62 3.82
CA VAL A 95 -6.61 14.44 2.82
C VAL A 95 -6.16 15.76 2.17
N LEU A 96 -7.05 16.76 2.09
CA LEU A 96 -6.73 18.06 1.49
C LEU A 96 -5.70 18.88 2.30
N TYR A 97 -5.47 18.51 3.54
CA TYR A 97 -4.47 19.16 4.40
C TYR A 97 -3.11 18.45 4.37
N THR A 98 -3.00 17.34 3.63
CA THR A 98 -1.72 16.60 3.56
C THR A 98 -0.73 17.33 2.66
N ASN A 99 0.51 17.42 3.12
CA ASN A 99 1.61 18.06 2.40
C ASN A 99 2.91 17.25 2.44
N THR A 100 2.87 16.06 3.03
CA THR A 100 3.98 15.12 3.09
C THR A 100 3.47 13.69 3.09
N HIS A 101 4.34 12.77 2.75
CA HIS A 101 4.01 11.34 2.73
C HIS A 101 5.24 10.47 3.05
N ASN A 102 4.97 9.20 3.32
CA ASN A 102 5.97 8.17 3.50
C ASN A 102 5.67 7.01 2.56
N LEU A 103 6.71 6.34 2.07
CA LEU A 103 6.61 5.17 1.22
C LEU A 103 7.02 3.92 1.99
N LEU A 104 6.24 2.85 1.81
CA LEU A 104 6.57 1.52 2.30
C LEU A 104 6.30 0.51 1.19
N TYR A 105 7.34 -0.21 0.77
CA TYR A 105 7.19 -1.37 -0.10
C TYR A 105 6.92 -2.61 0.74
N SER A 106 5.92 -3.37 0.37
CA SER A 106 5.53 -4.60 1.05
C SER A 106 5.39 -5.75 0.06
N LEU A 107 5.80 -6.94 0.50
CA LEU A 107 5.63 -8.20 -0.20
C LEU A 107 4.90 -9.17 0.72
N TYR A 108 3.80 -9.72 0.25
CA TYR A 108 3.04 -10.78 0.87
C TYR A 108 3.21 -12.06 0.05
N VAL A 109 3.62 -13.13 0.71
CA VAL A 109 3.80 -14.45 0.12
C VAL A 109 2.87 -15.45 0.81
N ASN A 110 2.98 -16.74 0.50
CA ASN A 110 2.11 -17.76 1.07
C ASN A 110 2.00 -17.65 2.60
N GLY A 111 0.76 -17.62 3.10
CA GLY A 111 0.43 -17.48 4.51
C GLY A 111 0.42 -16.06 5.07
N ASP A 112 0.92 -15.07 4.32
CA ASP A 112 0.99 -13.68 4.80
C ASP A 112 -0.38 -13.01 4.84
N GLU A 113 -0.62 -12.26 5.91
CA GLU A 113 -1.84 -11.48 6.16
C GLU A 113 -1.51 -10.16 6.88
N TYR A 114 -2.48 -9.28 6.99
CA TYR A 114 -2.42 -8.14 7.90
C TYR A 114 -3.75 -8.03 8.64
N LYS A 115 -3.73 -8.31 9.94
CA LYS A 115 -4.92 -8.30 10.80
C LYS A 115 -5.53 -6.91 10.88
N THR A 116 -6.76 -6.83 11.35
CA THR A 116 -7.51 -5.57 11.48
C THR A 116 -6.72 -4.53 12.28
N HIS A 117 -6.52 -3.36 11.66
CA HIS A 117 -5.79 -2.22 12.25
C HIS A 117 -6.27 -0.91 11.65
N ARG A 118 -5.69 0.19 12.13
CA ARG A 118 -5.78 1.55 11.58
C ARG A 118 -4.39 2.06 11.26
N ASP A 119 -4.29 2.90 10.26
CA ASP A 119 -3.06 3.61 9.98
C ASP A 119 -3.04 4.96 10.72
N ILE A 120 -1.86 5.37 11.18
CA ILE A 120 -1.67 6.67 11.86
C ILE A 120 -1.32 7.71 10.80
N CYS A 121 -2.31 8.08 9.97
CA CYS A 121 -2.16 9.12 8.93
C CYS A 121 -3.53 9.66 8.54
N HIS A 122 -3.57 10.75 7.76
CA HIS A 122 -4.82 11.33 7.27
C HIS A 122 -5.46 10.46 6.19
N ALA A 123 -4.64 9.95 5.29
CA ALA A 123 -5.07 9.04 4.24
C ALA A 123 -3.96 8.04 3.91
N THR A 124 -4.37 6.81 3.59
CA THR A 124 -3.52 5.76 3.05
C THR A 124 -3.89 5.53 1.59
N CYS A 125 -2.88 5.52 0.74
CA CYS A 125 -3.01 5.10 -0.65
C CYS A 125 -2.17 3.85 -0.87
N LEU A 126 -2.76 2.82 -1.45
CA LEU A 126 -2.11 1.56 -1.79
C LEU A 126 -2.06 1.40 -3.31
N ILE A 127 -0.89 1.09 -3.87
CA ILE A 127 -0.76 0.66 -5.27
C ILE A 127 -0.41 -0.81 -5.25
N TRP A 128 -1.28 -1.65 -5.79
CA TRP A 128 -1.14 -3.09 -5.80
C TRP A 128 -0.49 -3.58 -7.09
N LEU A 129 0.45 -4.51 -6.94
CA LEU A 129 1.22 -5.05 -8.04
C LEU A 129 1.41 -6.56 -7.87
N CYS A 130 1.39 -7.28 -8.97
CA CYS A 130 1.85 -8.66 -9.05
C CYS A 130 2.41 -8.93 -10.46
N LYS A 131 3.26 -9.95 -10.58
CA LYS A 131 3.61 -10.48 -11.91
C LYS A 131 2.39 -11.12 -12.55
N GLU A 132 2.32 -11.06 -13.85
CA GLU A 132 1.28 -11.72 -14.61
C GLU A 132 1.83 -13.00 -15.32
N PRO A 133 1.10 -14.12 -15.30
CA PRO A 133 -0.19 -14.30 -14.67
C PRO A 133 -0.11 -14.31 -13.15
N LYS A 134 -1.13 -13.77 -12.45
CA LYS A 134 -1.22 -13.77 -10.99
C LYS A 134 -1.12 -15.20 -10.43
N LYS A 135 -0.24 -15.41 -9.44
CA LYS A 135 0.12 -16.72 -8.86
C LYS A 135 -0.33 -16.91 -7.42
N PHE A 136 -1.32 -16.16 -6.96
CA PHE A 136 -1.86 -16.26 -5.59
C PHE A 136 -3.36 -15.98 -5.58
N GLU A 137 -4.00 -16.43 -4.50
CA GLU A 137 -5.37 -16.06 -4.12
C GLU A 137 -5.36 -15.21 -2.85
N GLY A 138 -6.48 -14.55 -2.52
CA GLY A 138 -6.55 -13.66 -1.36
C GLY A 138 -5.81 -12.33 -1.56
N GLY A 139 -5.23 -11.80 -0.49
CA GLY A 139 -4.56 -10.48 -0.51
C GLY A 139 -5.52 -9.30 -0.72
N ASN A 140 -6.83 -9.51 -0.54
CA ASN A 140 -7.86 -8.50 -0.64
C ASN A 140 -7.85 -7.58 0.59
N ILE A 141 -8.41 -6.38 0.48
CA ILE A 141 -8.58 -5.51 1.65
C ILE A 141 -10.06 -5.47 2.05
N TYR A 142 -10.33 -5.70 3.35
CA TYR A 142 -11.68 -5.60 3.92
C TYR A 142 -11.76 -4.40 4.86
N PHE A 143 -12.80 -3.59 4.71
CA PHE A 143 -13.11 -2.42 5.53
C PHE A 143 -14.29 -2.73 6.45
N LYS A 144 -14.03 -2.75 7.76
CA LYS A 144 -15.00 -3.16 8.77
C LYS A 144 -16.21 -2.22 8.83
N GLU A 145 -16.00 -0.90 8.81
CA GLU A 145 -17.07 0.09 8.92
C GLU A 145 -17.98 0.12 7.68
N LEU A 146 -17.50 -0.35 6.55
CA LEU A 146 -18.25 -0.40 5.30
C LEU A 146 -18.83 -1.78 5.02
N ASP A 147 -18.42 -2.81 5.78
CA ASP A 147 -18.66 -4.22 5.48
C ASP A 147 -18.38 -4.53 4.00
N ARG A 148 -17.21 -4.11 3.53
CA ARG A 148 -16.87 -4.15 2.10
C ARG A 148 -15.46 -4.68 1.89
N THR A 149 -15.36 -5.67 1.01
CA THR A 149 -14.08 -6.16 0.48
C THR A 149 -13.77 -5.49 -0.86
N ILE A 150 -12.55 -5.00 -1.00
CA ILE A 150 -11.98 -4.59 -2.28
C ILE A 150 -11.03 -5.70 -2.72
N GLU A 151 -11.37 -6.34 -3.82
CA GLU A 151 -10.57 -7.43 -4.37
C GLU A 151 -9.25 -6.90 -4.92
N PHE A 152 -8.19 -7.69 -4.72
CA PHE A 152 -6.88 -7.42 -5.32
C PHE A 152 -6.98 -7.44 -6.84
N LYS A 153 -6.38 -6.44 -7.47
CA LYS A 153 -6.18 -6.39 -8.91
C LYS A 153 -4.83 -5.73 -9.19
N ASN A 154 -4.06 -6.33 -10.11
CA ASN A 154 -2.79 -5.77 -10.53
C ASN A 154 -2.97 -4.34 -11.07
N ASN A 155 -2.06 -3.44 -10.72
CA ASN A 155 -2.08 -2.01 -11.08
C ASN A 155 -3.37 -1.30 -10.64
N ARG A 156 -3.94 -1.69 -9.50
CA ARG A 156 -5.04 -0.98 -8.83
C ARG A 156 -4.50 -0.08 -7.74
N MET A 157 -4.92 1.18 -7.75
CA MET A 157 -4.78 2.11 -6.65
C MET A 157 -6.03 2.05 -5.78
N VAL A 158 -5.84 1.99 -4.45
CA VAL A 158 -6.91 2.04 -3.44
C VAL A 158 -6.56 3.11 -2.42
N MET A 159 -7.45 4.09 -2.22
CA MET A 159 -7.24 5.17 -1.27
C MET A 159 -8.37 5.26 -0.26
N PHE A 160 -8.04 5.41 1.03
CA PHE A 160 -8.98 5.44 2.14
C PHE A 160 -8.46 6.29 3.30
N PRO A 161 -9.32 6.78 4.23
CA PRO A 161 -8.88 7.48 5.43
C PRO A 161 -8.05 6.55 6.31
N GLY A 162 -6.89 7.00 6.80
CA GLY A 162 -6.01 6.16 7.63
C GLY A 162 -6.69 5.59 8.88
N TRP A 163 -7.65 6.32 9.46
CA TRP A 163 -8.42 5.88 10.63
C TRP A 163 -9.41 4.74 10.36
N ALA A 164 -9.71 4.40 9.08
CA ALA A 164 -10.61 3.31 8.73
C ALA A 164 -10.06 1.95 9.19
N LEU A 165 -10.88 1.16 9.90
CA LEU A 165 -10.52 -0.20 10.29
C LEU A 165 -10.47 -1.11 9.07
N HIS A 166 -9.29 -1.63 8.76
CA HIS A 166 -9.09 -2.49 7.61
C HIS A 166 -8.14 -3.65 7.92
N GLN A 167 -8.21 -4.67 7.08
CA GLN A 167 -7.33 -5.83 7.13
C GLN A 167 -6.99 -6.29 5.71
N VAL A 168 -5.86 -6.97 5.56
CA VAL A 168 -5.51 -7.69 4.33
C VAL A 168 -5.73 -9.17 4.56
N THR A 169 -6.59 -9.79 3.73
CA THR A 169 -6.84 -11.24 3.82
C THR A 169 -5.59 -12.03 3.48
N GLN A 170 -5.51 -13.24 4.01
CA GLN A 170 -4.34 -14.11 3.80
C GLN A 170 -4.08 -14.31 2.29
N VAL A 171 -2.81 -14.23 1.93
CA VAL A 171 -2.32 -14.62 0.61
C VAL A 171 -2.07 -16.12 0.60
N VAL A 172 -2.59 -16.81 -0.40
CA VAL A 172 -2.42 -18.24 -0.60
C VAL A 172 -1.71 -18.47 -1.93
N MET A 173 -0.55 -19.11 -1.89
CA MET A 173 0.27 -19.46 -3.06
C MET A 173 0.61 -20.95 -2.97
N ASP A 174 0.97 -21.54 -4.10
CA ASP A 174 1.54 -22.89 -4.11
C ASP A 174 2.86 -22.91 -3.32
N GLU A 175 3.16 -24.01 -2.62
CA GLU A 175 4.32 -24.09 -1.71
C GLU A 175 5.68 -23.98 -2.45
N ASP A 176 5.73 -24.36 -3.70
CA ASP A 176 6.90 -24.30 -4.59
C ASP A 176 6.95 -23.03 -5.47
N GLU A 177 5.97 -22.12 -5.34
CA GLU A 177 5.96 -20.87 -6.09
C GLU A 177 6.99 -19.88 -5.53
N GLU A 178 7.70 -19.19 -6.43
CA GLU A 178 8.72 -18.21 -6.03
C GLU A 178 8.10 -16.98 -5.37
N ASP A 179 8.70 -16.50 -4.29
CA ASP A 179 8.26 -15.32 -3.53
C ASP A 179 8.04 -14.06 -4.40
N ILE A 180 8.83 -13.89 -5.48
CA ILE A 180 8.71 -12.77 -6.42
C ILE A 180 7.37 -12.75 -7.18
N ASN A 181 6.63 -13.86 -7.17
CA ASN A 181 5.29 -13.99 -7.75
C ASN A 181 4.18 -13.66 -6.73
N GLY A 182 4.54 -13.25 -5.51
CA GLY A 182 3.62 -12.81 -4.48
C GLY A 182 2.95 -11.47 -4.76
N ARG A 183 2.22 -11.00 -3.76
CA ARG A 183 1.48 -9.75 -3.77
C ARG A 183 2.36 -8.59 -3.32
N PHE A 184 2.74 -7.71 -4.22
CA PHE A 184 3.40 -6.45 -3.87
C PHE A 184 2.41 -5.34 -3.57
N CYS A 185 2.82 -4.43 -2.69
CA CYS A 185 2.06 -3.23 -2.36
C CYS A 185 3.03 -2.08 -2.08
N ILE A 186 2.82 -0.97 -2.77
CA ILE A 186 3.42 0.32 -2.41
C ILE A 186 2.38 1.05 -1.57
N SER A 187 2.67 1.23 -0.28
CA SER A 187 1.82 1.96 0.65
C SER A 187 2.35 3.39 0.79
N ILE A 188 1.46 4.35 0.59
CA ILE A 188 1.73 5.78 0.67
C ILE A 188 0.87 6.32 1.80
N SER A 189 1.51 6.59 2.93
CA SER A 189 0.85 7.22 4.08
C SER A 189 1.01 8.73 3.96
N MET A 190 -0.09 9.49 4.07
CA MET A 190 -0.14 10.93 3.82
C MET A 190 -0.46 11.70 5.10
N TRP A 191 0.36 12.70 5.42
CA TRP A 191 0.22 13.54 6.61
C TRP A 191 0.22 15.03 6.31
N GLN A 192 -0.18 15.78 7.32
CA GLN A 192 0.11 17.20 7.42
C GLN A 192 1.35 17.37 8.29
N GLN A 193 2.37 18.01 7.74
CA GLN A 193 3.53 18.48 8.49
C GLN A 193 3.41 19.98 8.68
N GLU A 194 3.59 20.46 9.92
CA GLU A 194 3.65 21.89 10.17
C GLU A 194 4.87 22.49 9.47
N THR A 195 4.64 23.47 8.62
CA THR A 195 5.72 24.29 8.04
C THR A 195 6.16 25.27 9.14
N LYS A 196 7.40 25.13 9.58
CA LYS A 196 8.03 26.09 10.49
C LYS A 196 8.22 27.44 9.83
#